data_31f30488ca54c7571b6009b296c605c3
#
_entry.id   31f30488ca54c7571b6009b296c605c3
#
_cell.length_a   1.000
_cell.length_b   1.000
_cell.length_c   1.000
_cell.angle_alpha   90.00
_cell.angle_beta   90.00
_cell.angle_gamma   90.00
#
_symmetry.space_group_name_H-M   'P 1'
#
loop_
_entity.id
_entity.type
_entity.pdbx_description
1 polymer ?
#
loop_
_entity_poly.entity_id
_entity_poly.type
_entity_poly.pdbx_seq_one_letter_code
_entity_poly.pdbx_strand_id
1 'polypeptide(L)'
;MSTSGPYSTAILLSRLYVAKAVLPVCGYQLVIDDDSTSQIEVLHAENAAVGDFLSIGPYVYVVADITADRPLYSLSCKPMITVFDRDVPPHTPTAVNALLEIQNLVRDNYIACSDTFFAMPFLVTSVVGTVNGVGAEANEAGWVNVYKYIKQLRRWDLKLTWTMQRQRLTLNLGVYATATPKIIDGSMYRITSCVKARNGVGKVTSVGEDGTQTHYYATDSGITTEVPETRDPGWDVLYKADATRVAEHVDKKRMQHSITFLAPEGAYGHNEVVKVRTDDEVIQSRITTIKIDSGSSMAEYTCGELPTKLTDIIKGE
;
A
#
# COMPACT_ATOMS: atom_id res chain seq x y z
N MET A 1 -1.41 33.49 6.47
CA MET A 1 -1.43 32.71 5.20
C MET A 1 -2.69 31.87 5.20
N SER A 2 -3.57 32.04 4.22
CA SER A 2 -4.80 31.24 4.12
C SER A 2 -4.45 29.93 3.42
N THR A 3 -4.70 28.80 4.07
CA THR A 3 -4.61 27.48 3.41
C THR A 3 -5.69 27.42 2.34
N SER A 4 -5.31 27.17 1.10
CA SER A 4 -6.26 27.02 -0.01
C SER A 4 -6.87 25.61 -0.09
N GLY A 5 -6.44 24.68 0.77
CA GLY A 5 -6.87 23.30 0.79
C GLY A 5 -8.05 23.03 1.75
N PRO A 6 -8.71 21.84 1.65
CA PRO A 6 -9.87 21.48 2.46
C PRO A 6 -9.59 21.30 3.95
N TYR A 7 -8.32 21.09 4.35
CA TYR A 7 -7.97 20.79 5.73
C TYR A 7 -7.17 21.96 6.36
N SER A 8 -7.83 22.72 7.21
CA SER A 8 -7.23 23.86 7.94
C SER A 8 -6.75 23.52 9.34
N THR A 9 -7.08 22.33 9.85
CA THR A 9 -6.72 21.87 11.18
C THR A 9 -6.34 20.40 11.19
N ALA A 10 -5.41 20.04 12.07
CA ALA A 10 -5.06 18.65 12.40
C ALA A 10 -5.21 18.41 13.89
N ILE A 11 -5.50 17.18 14.29
CA ILE A 11 -5.60 16.78 15.70
C ILE A 11 -4.37 15.94 16.03
N LEU A 12 -3.56 16.44 16.96
CA LEU A 12 -2.45 15.70 17.51
C LEU A 12 -2.94 14.85 18.69
N LEU A 13 -2.65 13.55 18.64
CA LEU A 13 -3.03 12.57 19.64
C LEU A 13 -1.77 11.88 20.18
N SER A 14 -1.75 11.60 21.46
CA SER A 14 -0.67 10.83 22.07
C SER A 14 -0.67 9.37 21.58
N ARG A 15 0.39 8.62 21.89
CA ARG A 15 0.48 7.17 21.65
C ARG A 15 -0.67 6.36 22.29
N LEU A 16 -1.35 6.90 23.30
CA LEU A 16 -2.53 6.31 23.93
C LEU A 16 -3.86 6.83 23.34
N TYR A 17 -3.77 7.52 22.20
CA TYR A 17 -4.93 8.08 21.49
C TYR A 17 -5.68 9.14 22.30
N VAL A 18 -4.98 9.90 23.15
CA VAL A 18 -5.52 11.03 23.91
C VAL A 18 -5.17 12.31 23.17
N ALA A 19 -6.15 13.17 22.93
CA ALA A 19 -5.94 14.44 22.26
C ALA A 19 -4.97 15.33 23.06
N LYS A 20 -3.90 15.78 22.41
CA LYS A 20 -2.88 16.68 22.95
C LYS A 20 -3.13 18.13 22.52
N ALA A 21 -3.46 18.33 21.24
CA ALA A 21 -3.69 19.65 20.66
C ALA A 21 -4.51 19.57 19.38
N VAL A 22 -5.14 20.70 19.04
CA VAL A 22 -5.66 20.99 17.70
C VAL A 22 -4.69 21.97 17.07
N LEU A 23 -4.05 21.57 15.97
CA LEU A 23 -2.98 22.31 15.31
C LEU A 23 -3.53 23.01 14.06
N PRO A 24 -3.31 24.33 13.91
CA PRO A 24 -3.57 25.01 12.65
C PRO A 24 -2.62 24.48 11.57
N VAL A 25 -3.17 24.07 10.43
CA VAL A 25 -2.41 23.57 9.28
C VAL A 25 -2.09 24.73 8.34
N CYS A 26 -0.81 24.87 7.99
CA CYS A 26 -0.29 25.87 7.05
C CYS A 26 -0.11 25.31 5.63
N GLY A 27 0.25 24.05 5.54
CA GLY A 27 0.45 23.35 4.29
C GLY A 27 0.49 21.83 4.51
N TYR A 28 0.22 21.07 3.47
CA TYR A 28 0.39 19.61 3.51
C TYR A 28 0.58 19.02 2.13
N GLN A 29 1.30 17.92 2.09
CA GLN A 29 1.32 16.94 1.04
C GLN A 29 1.01 15.58 1.67
N LEU A 30 -0.23 15.11 1.52
CA LEU A 30 -0.66 13.80 2.01
C LEU A 30 -0.41 12.76 0.94
N VAL A 31 0.19 11.65 1.33
CA VAL A 31 0.40 10.48 0.48
C VAL A 31 -0.33 9.32 1.11
N ILE A 32 -1.25 8.73 0.36
CA ILE A 32 -2.03 7.57 0.76
C ILE A 32 -1.53 6.39 -0.05
N ASP A 33 -0.65 5.63 0.53
CA ASP A 33 -0.14 4.33 0.11
C ASP A 33 0.28 3.54 1.36
N ASP A 34 1.10 2.49 1.22
CA ASP A 34 1.50 1.67 2.36
C ASP A 34 2.84 2.10 2.99
N ASP A 35 3.68 2.87 2.29
CA ASP A 35 5.08 3.11 2.67
C ASP A 35 5.49 4.58 2.74
N SER A 36 4.89 5.43 1.91
CA SER A 36 5.37 6.79 1.70
C SER A 36 5.07 7.71 2.87
N THR A 37 5.93 8.70 3.02
CA THR A 37 5.81 9.71 4.06
C THR A 37 5.02 10.90 3.56
N SER A 38 4.05 11.35 4.35
CA SER A 38 3.33 12.61 4.17
C SER A 38 4.06 13.75 4.89
N GLN A 39 4.01 14.96 4.34
CA GLN A 39 4.55 16.17 4.97
C GLN A 39 3.40 17.09 5.37
N ILE A 40 3.38 17.54 6.61
CA ILE A 40 2.32 18.37 7.15
C ILE A 40 2.94 19.52 7.93
N GLU A 41 2.68 20.75 7.49
CA GLU A 41 3.14 21.97 8.14
C GLU A 41 2.06 22.52 9.06
N VAL A 42 2.39 22.71 10.33
CA VAL A 42 1.47 23.16 11.38
C VAL A 42 2.08 24.24 12.24
N LEU A 43 1.24 25.01 12.91
CA LEU A 43 1.67 25.97 13.93
C LEU A 43 1.55 25.38 15.33
N HIS A 44 2.45 25.78 16.21
CA HIS A 44 2.37 25.50 17.65
C HIS A 44 2.35 24.03 18.03
N ALA A 45 3.21 23.21 17.41
CA ALA A 45 3.32 21.78 17.68
C ALA A 45 4.42 21.45 18.73
N GLU A 46 4.63 22.31 19.74
CA GLU A 46 5.64 22.12 20.79
C GLU A 46 5.47 20.82 21.58
N ASN A 47 4.23 20.32 21.66
CA ASN A 47 3.88 19.10 22.39
C ASN A 47 3.92 17.83 21.50
N ALA A 48 4.26 17.96 20.22
CA ALA A 48 4.37 16.81 19.33
C ALA A 48 5.61 15.99 19.66
N ALA A 49 5.47 14.69 19.56
CA ALA A 49 6.55 13.73 19.73
C ALA A 49 6.51 12.67 18.64
N VAL A 50 7.68 12.12 18.29
CA VAL A 50 7.76 10.96 17.40
C VAL A 50 6.98 9.79 18.00
N GLY A 51 6.14 9.15 17.19
CA GLY A 51 5.22 8.10 17.61
C GLY A 51 3.84 8.59 18.06
N ASP A 52 3.60 9.91 18.12
CA ASP A 52 2.24 10.45 18.27
C ASP A 52 1.42 10.18 16.99
N PHE A 53 0.11 10.21 17.11
CA PHE A 53 -0.79 10.14 15.95
C PHE A 53 -1.21 11.54 15.52
N LEU A 54 -1.34 11.73 14.23
CA LEU A 54 -1.85 12.96 13.63
C LEU A 54 -3.06 12.64 12.75
N SER A 55 -4.20 13.26 13.04
CA SER A 55 -5.38 13.16 12.21
C SER A 55 -5.59 14.45 11.44
N ILE A 56 -5.74 14.33 10.11
CA ILE A 56 -6.04 15.44 9.21
C ILE A 56 -7.14 15.01 8.25
N GLY A 57 -8.30 15.66 8.30
CA GLY A 57 -9.49 15.20 7.59
C GLY A 57 -9.83 13.74 7.94
N PRO A 58 -10.04 12.87 6.95
CA PRO A 58 -10.34 11.44 7.18
C PRO A 58 -9.09 10.58 7.40
N TYR A 59 -7.89 11.17 7.34
CA TYR A 59 -6.63 10.44 7.35
C TYR A 59 -5.99 10.45 8.73
N VAL A 60 -5.36 9.34 9.08
CA VAL A 60 -4.62 9.17 10.34
C VAL A 60 -3.21 8.67 10.02
N TYR A 61 -2.24 9.33 10.61
CA TYR A 61 -0.82 9.08 10.41
C TYR A 61 -0.09 8.91 11.73
N VAL A 62 1.13 8.38 11.65
CA VAL A 62 2.08 8.34 12.78
C VAL A 62 3.17 9.36 12.53
N VAL A 63 3.43 10.24 13.48
CA VAL A 63 4.53 11.20 13.41
C VAL A 63 5.86 10.46 13.46
N ALA A 64 6.63 10.54 12.38
CA ALA A 64 7.91 9.85 12.23
C ALA A 64 9.10 10.77 12.49
N ASP A 65 8.96 12.07 12.14
CA ASP A 65 9.99 13.08 12.37
C ASP A 65 9.36 14.45 12.53
N ILE A 66 10.08 15.36 13.21
CA ILE A 66 9.63 16.71 13.54
C ILE A 66 10.76 17.68 13.28
N THR A 67 10.56 18.61 12.36
CA THR A 67 11.45 19.74 12.13
C THR A 67 10.79 21.02 12.61
N ALA A 68 11.45 21.78 13.50
CA ALA A 68 10.92 22.98 14.10
C ALA A 68 11.61 24.25 13.56
N ASP A 69 10.82 25.14 12.98
CA ASP A 69 11.20 26.53 12.65
C ASP A 69 10.10 27.45 13.23
N ARG A 70 10.20 27.65 14.54
CA ARG A 70 9.14 28.26 15.36
C ARG A 70 8.64 29.60 14.80
N PRO A 71 7.32 29.81 14.74
CA PRO A 71 6.24 28.95 15.27
C PRO A 71 5.78 27.82 14.34
N LEU A 72 6.43 27.63 13.19
CA LEU A 72 6.13 26.61 12.19
C LEU A 72 6.83 25.28 12.54
N TYR A 73 6.14 24.17 12.34
CA TYR A 73 6.65 22.82 12.51
C TYR A 73 6.31 22.01 11.25
N SER A 74 7.30 21.33 10.70
CA SER A 74 7.10 20.35 9.64
C SER A 74 7.09 18.94 10.24
N LEU A 75 5.96 18.25 10.12
CA LEU A 75 5.75 16.90 10.61
C LEU A 75 5.86 15.92 9.45
N SER A 76 6.83 15.03 9.52
CA SER A 76 7.00 13.91 8.62
C SER A 76 6.19 12.74 9.16
N CYS A 77 5.18 12.28 8.44
CA CYS A 77 4.18 11.35 8.94
C CYS A 77 4.09 10.09 8.09
N LYS A 78 4.16 8.91 8.72
CA LYS A 78 3.99 7.60 8.05
C LYS A 78 2.53 7.16 8.07
N PRO A 79 2.09 6.34 7.08
CA PRO A 79 0.77 5.71 7.11
C PRO A 79 0.51 4.95 8.41
N MET A 80 -0.71 5.01 8.93
CA MET A 80 -1.07 4.36 10.20
C MET A 80 -0.80 2.85 10.22
N ILE A 81 -0.85 2.19 9.06
CA ILE A 81 -0.57 0.75 8.93
C ILE A 81 0.85 0.37 9.37
N THR A 82 1.81 1.30 9.33
CA THR A 82 3.21 1.05 9.72
C THR A 82 3.39 0.73 11.21
N VAL A 83 2.37 0.98 12.05
CA VAL A 83 2.40 0.54 13.47
C VAL A 83 2.42 -0.98 13.61
N PHE A 84 2.03 -1.70 12.56
CA PHE A 84 2.00 -3.16 12.53
C PHE A 84 3.29 -3.76 11.96
N ASP A 85 4.30 -2.95 11.61
CA ASP A 85 5.58 -3.42 11.06
C ASP A 85 6.48 -3.96 12.16
N ARG A 86 6.08 -5.09 12.71
CA ARG A 86 6.89 -5.93 13.61
C ARG A 86 6.45 -7.38 13.49
N ASP A 87 7.38 -8.28 13.79
CA ASP A 87 7.09 -9.70 13.88
C ASP A 87 6.37 -9.99 15.21
N VAL A 88 5.29 -10.76 15.14
CA VAL A 88 4.44 -11.12 16.27
C VAL A 88 4.14 -12.63 16.26
N PRO A 89 3.82 -13.25 17.41
CA PRO A 89 3.34 -14.62 17.43
C PRO A 89 2.13 -14.81 16.53
N PRO A 90 2.04 -15.92 15.79
CA PRO A 90 0.88 -16.21 14.95
C PRO A 90 -0.36 -16.45 15.81
N HIS A 91 -1.54 -16.18 15.25
CA HIS A 91 -2.80 -16.60 15.84
C HIS A 91 -2.98 -18.11 15.69
N THR A 92 -3.44 -18.80 16.75
CA THR A 92 -3.70 -20.25 16.73
C THR A 92 -5.09 -20.55 17.31
N PRO A 93 -5.97 -21.22 16.57
CA PRO A 93 -5.79 -21.74 15.20
C PRO A 93 -5.84 -20.61 14.15
N THR A 94 -5.11 -20.81 13.03
CA THR A 94 -5.11 -19.88 11.90
C THR A 94 -6.52 -19.80 11.29
N ALA A 95 -7.00 -18.58 11.01
CA ALA A 95 -8.30 -18.40 10.40
C ALA A 95 -8.25 -18.70 8.89
N VAL A 96 -9.31 -19.32 8.36
CA VAL A 96 -9.44 -19.61 6.93
C VAL A 96 -9.59 -18.31 6.11
N ASN A 97 -10.30 -17.32 6.67
CA ASN A 97 -10.44 -15.99 6.07
C ASN A 97 -9.25 -15.11 6.48
N ALA A 98 -8.45 -14.68 5.52
CA ALA A 98 -7.27 -13.85 5.73
C ALA A 98 -7.59 -12.51 6.43
N LEU A 99 -8.77 -11.93 6.21
CA LEU A 99 -9.18 -10.70 6.90
C LEU A 99 -9.45 -10.96 8.39
N LEU A 100 -10.04 -12.11 8.74
CA LEU A 100 -10.21 -12.54 10.13
C LEU A 100 -8.87 -12.89 10.77
N GLU A 101 -7.93 -13.43 10.01
CA GLU A 101 -6.57 -13.67 10.50
C GLU A 101 -5.87 -12.37 10.88
N ILE A 102 -5.93 -11.32 10.03
CA ILE A 102 -5.43 -9.99 10.41
C ILE A 102 -6.13 -9.48 11.67
N GLN A 103 -7.45 -9.60 11.74
CA GLN A 103 -8.22 -9.17 12.92
C GLN A 103 -7.73 -9.87 14.20
N ASN A 104 -7.53 -11.19 14.14
CA ASN A 104 -7.06 -11.98 15.27
C ASN A 104 -5.63 -11.60 15.66
N LEU A 105 -4.72 -11.48 14.68
CA LEU A 105 -3.34 -11.04 14.93
C LEU A 105 -3.28 -9.65 15.57
N VAL A 106 -4.09 -8.71 15.09
CA VAL A 106 -4.17 -7.35 15.66
C VAL A 106 -4.77 -7.40 17.07
N ARG A 107 -5.84 -8.16 17.29
CA ARG A 107 -6.46 -8.30 18.62
C ARG A 107 -5.46 -8.87 19.63
N ASP A 108 -4.80 -9.97 19.30
CA ASP A 108 -3.98 -10.72 20.25
C ASP A 108 -2.66 -10.00 20.55
N ASN A 109 -2.08 -9.32 19.56
CA ASN A 109 -0.74 -8.74 19.67
C ASN A 109 -0.70 -7.21 19.85
N TYR A 110 -1.84 -6.51 19.66
CA TYR A 110 -1.89 -5.05 19.76
C TYR A 110 -3.03 -4.55 20.65
N ILE A 111 -4.22 -5.18 20.64
CA ILE A 111 -5.36 -4.72 21.45
C ILE A 111 -5.33 -5.35 22.84
N ALA A 112 -5.26 -6.68 22.92
CA ALA A 112 -5.21 -7.45 24.15
C ALA A 112 -3.78 -7.80 24.59
N CYS A 113 -2.79 -7.10 24.06
CA CYS A 113 -1.38 -7.32 24.34
C CYS A 113 -1.06 -7.01 25.82
N SER A 114 -0.36 -7.92 26.50
CA SER A 114 0.12 -7.72 27.86
C SER A 114 1.29 -6.74 27.95
N ASP A 115 2.02 -6.55 26.86
CA ASP A 115 3.09 -5.57 26.78
C ASP A 115 2.50 -4.18 26.56
N THR A 116 2.48 -3.37 27.60
CA THR A 116 1.92 -2.01 27.58
C THR A 116 2.64 -1.07 26.62
N PHE A 117 3.89 -1.38 26.23
CA PHE A 117 4.62 -0.58 25.25
C PHE A 117 4.00 -0.68 23.84
N PHE A 118 3.46 -1.84 23.51
CA PHE A 118 2.85 -2.10 22.19
C PHE A 118 1.32 -2.10 22.23
N ALA A 119 0.72 -2.10 23.42
CA ALA A 119 -0.73 -2.15 23.55
C ALA A 119 -1.42 -0.90 22.98
N MET A 120 -2.42 -1.13 22.16
CA MET A 120 -3.28 -0.10 21.55
C MET A 120 -4.75 -0.38 21.92
N PRO A 121 -5.15 -0.22 23.20
CA PRO A 121 -6.49 -0.56 23.67
C PRO A 121 -7.61 0.30 23.05
N PHE A 122 -7.24 1.42 22.43
CA PHE A 122 -8.14 2.29 21.68
C PHE A 122 -8.46 1.76 20.28
N LEU A 123 -7.70 0.76 19.78
CA LEU A 123 -7.87 0.20 18.46
C LEU A 123 -9.03 -0.80 18.46
N VAL A 124 -9.83 -0.74 17.40
CA VAL A 124 -10.92 -1.68 17.11
C VAL A 124 -10.74 -2.17 15.68
N THR A 125 -11.11 -3.40 15.41
CA THR A 125 -11.08 -3.97 14.06
C THR A 125 -12.50 -4.31 13.60
N SER A 126 -12.77 -4.04 12.33
CA SER A 126 -14.03 -4.41 11.66
C SER A 126 -13.70 -5.15 10.36
N VAL A 127 -14.38 -6.25 10.11
CA VAL A 127 -14.15 -7.10 8.94
C VAL A 127 -15.44 -7.25 8.14
N VAL A 128 -15.36 -6.99 6.84
CA VAL A 128 -16.47 -7.16 5.88
C VAL A 128 -15.96 -7.89 4.64
N GLY A 129 -16.46 -9.08 4.38
CA GLY A 129 -16.06 -9.90 3.25
C GLY A 129 -15.06 -10.99 3.62
N THR A 130 -14.52 -11.66 2.60
CA THR A 130 -13.69 -12.85 2.76
C THR A 130 -12.59 -12.87 1.71
N VAL A 131 -11.37 -13.21 2.15
CA VAL A 131 -10.23 -13.58 1.32
C VAL A 131 -9.74 -14.92 1.81
N ASN A 132 -9.91 -15.97 0.99
CA ASN A 132 -9.58 -17.34 1.36
C ASN A 132 -8.25 -17.81 0.78
N GLY A 133 -7.65 -18.81 1.41
CA GLY A 133 -6.48 -19.53 0.89
C GLY A 133 -5.15 -18.78 0.95
N VAL A 134 -5.12 -17.65 1.67
CA VAL A 134 -3.90 -16.84 1.83
C VAL A 134 -3.54 -16.79 3.31
N GLY A 135 -2.44 -17.41 3.69
CA GLY A 135 -1.88 -17.34 5.04
C GLY A 135 -0.80 -16.27 5.16
N ALA A 136 -0.54 -15.81 6.38
CA ALA A 136 0.61 -14.95 6.66
C ALA A 136 1.90 -15.76 6.51
N GLU A 137 2.90 -15.19 5.85
CA GLU A 137 4.23 -15.78 5.78
C GLU A 137 4.93 -15.66 7.14
N ALA A 138 5.38 -16.80 7.68
CA ALA A 138 6.12 -16.84 8.93
C ALA A 138 7.63 -16.74 8.66
N ASN A 139 8.36 -16.07 9.57
CA ASN A 139 9.81 -16.08 9.59
C ASN A 139 10.36 -17.41 10.14
N GLU A 140 11.69 -17.57 10.24
CA GLU A 140 12.34 -18.79 10.74
C GLU A 140 11.93 -19.17 12.18
N ALA A 141 11.53 -18.18 13.00
CA ALA A 141 11.03 -18.41 14.36
C ALA A 141 9.52 -18.76 14.41
N GLY A 142 8.85 -18.84 13.26
CA GLY A 142 7.41 -19.08 13.17
C GLY A 142 6.55 -17.84 13.47
N TRP A 143 7.14 -16.64 13.53
CA TRP A 143 6.42 -15.41 13.77
C TRP A 143 6.01 -14.74 12.45
N VAL A 144 4.95 -13.93 12.49
CA VAL A 144 4.36 -13.28 11.32
C VAL A 144 4.43 -11.76 11.43
N ASN A 145 4.60 -11.08 10.31
CA ASN A 145 4.57 -9.62 10.24
C ASN A 145 3.22 -9.16 9.66
N VAL A 146 2.40 -8.52 10.50
CA VAL A 146 1.04 -8.11 10.11
C VAL A 146 1.05 -7.08 8.98
N TYR A 147 1.99 -6.15 9.00
CA TYR A 147 2.15 -5.14 7.94
C TYR A 147 2.48 -5.79 6.59
N LYS A 148 3.46 -6.71 6.55
CA LYS A 148 3.80 -7.47 5.33
C LYS A 148 2.62 -8.30 4.84
N TYR A 149 1.88 -8.92 5.77
CA TYR A 149 0.69 -9.69 5.43
C TYR A 149 -0.41 -8.84 4.80
N ILE A 150 -0.68 -7.65 5.34
CA ILE A 150 -1.61 -6.69 4.74
C ILE A 150 -1.15 -6.29 3.33
N LYS A 151 0.14 -6.01 3.12
CA LYS A 151 0.70 -5.69 1.79
C LYS A 151 0.52 -6.86 0.82
N GLN A 152 0.77 -8.09 1.26
CA GLN A 152 0.54 -9.30 0.47
C GLN A 152 -0.92 -9.40 0.00
N LEU A 153 -1.88 -9.07 0.87
CA LEU A 153 -3.31 -9.13 0.55
C LEU A 153 -3.81 -8.03 -0.39
N ARG A 154 -3.00 -7.02 -0.72
CA ARG A 154 -3.38 -5.98 -1.68
C ARG A 154 -3.77 -6.55 -3.05
N ARG A 155 -3.15 -7.64 -3.46
CA ARG A 155 -3.46 -8.33 -4.73
C ARG A 155 -4.84 -9.02 -4.75
N TRP A 156 -5.49 -9.20 -3.60
CA TRP A 156 -6.85 -9.76 -3.46
C TRP A 156 -7.91 -8.70 -3.18
N ASP A 157 -7.77 -7.51 -3.77
CA ASP A 157 -8.73 -6.41 -3.65
C ASP A 157 -8.97 -5.94 -2.21
N LEU A 158 -7.98 -6.09 -1.33
CA LEU A 158 -8.07 -5.63 0.05
C LEU A 158 -8.39 -4.13 0.08
N LYS A 159 -9.52 -3.81 0.71
CA LYS A 159 -9.89 -2.45 1.10
C LYS A 159 -9.57 -2.25 2.56
N LEU A 160 -8.70 -1.29 2.84
CA LEU A 160 -8.34 -0.91 4.19
C LEU A 160 -8.62 0.57 4.39
N THR A 161 -9.40 0.91 5.41
CA THR A 161 -9.69 2.30 5.79
C THR A 161 -9.66 2.45 7.30
N TRP A 162 -9.46 3.69 7.73
CA TRP A 162 -9.48 4.06 9.14
C TRP A 162 -10.70 4.92 9.43
N THR A 163 -11.38 4.67 10.55
CA THR A 163 -12.46 5.53 11.04
C THR A 163 -12.11 6.01 12.43
N MET A 164 -11.96 7.33 12.56
CA MET A 164 -11.66 7.97 13.84
C MET A 164 -12.95 8.29 14.59
N GLN A 165 -13.02 7.88 15.83
CA GLN A 165 -14.04 8.28 16.82
C GLN A 165 -13.34 8.88 18.04
N ARG A 166 -14.09 9.59 18.91
CA ARG A 166 -13.52 10.35 20.03
C ARG A 166 -12.46 9.61 20.86
N GLN A 167 -12.64 8.32 21.09
CA GLN A 167 -11.76 7.51 21.95
C GLN A 167 -11.36 6.18 21.29
N ARG A 168 -11.66 6.00 20.02
CA ARG A 168 -11.43 4.77 19.29
C ARG A 168 -10.99 5.05 17.87
N LEU A 169 -10.06 4.24 17.42
CA LEU A 169 -9.63 4.17 16.04
C LEU A 169 -10.04 2.81 15.49
N THR A 170 -10.86 2.79 14.46
CA THR A 170 -11.33 1.54 13.86
C THR A 170 -10.55 1.26 12.58
N LEU A 171 -9.87 0.12 12.53
CA LEU A 171 -9.32 -0.47 11.33
C LEU A 171 -10.43 -1.24 10.62
N ASN A 172 -10.86 -0.77 9.48
CA ASN A 172 -11.85 -1.44 8.65
C ASN A 172 -11.13 -2.24 7.56
N LEU A 173 -11.31 -3.54 7.59
CA LEU A 173 -10.81 -4.50 6.61
C LEU A 173 -11.98 -4.98 5.76
N GLY A 174 -11.85 -4.88 4.46
CA GLY A 174 -12.87 -5.31 3.53
C GLY A 174 -12.28 -5.73 2.21
N VAL A 175 -13.15 -6.06 1.27
CA VAL A 175 -12.80 -6.34 -0.12
C VAL A 175 -13.52 -5.31 -0.99
N TYR A 176 -12.83 -4.77 -1.99
CA TYR A 176 -13.54 -4.00 -3.02
C TYR A 176 -14.53 -4.95 -3.70
N ALA A 177 -15.79 -4.52 -3.77
CA ALA A 177 -16.78 -5.33 -4.49
C ALA A 177 -16.28 -5.58 -5.92
N THR A 178 -16.47 -6.79 -6.43
CA THR A 178 -16.21 -7.19 -7.82
C THR A 178 -17.11 -6.45 -8.84
N ALA A 179 -17.64 -5.29 -8.45
CA ALA A 179 -18.33 -4.38 -9.34
C ALA A 179 -17.43 -4.08 -10.55
N THR A 180 -18.05 -3.85 -11.68
CA THR A 180 -17.37 -3.42 -12.90
C THR A 180 -16.39 -2.29 -12.58
N PRO A 181 -15.08 -2.46 -12.84
CA PRO A 181 -14.09 -1.43 -12.52
C PRO A 181 -14.49 -0.08 -13.12
N LYS A 182 -14.37 0.98 -12.34
CA LYS A 182 -14.65 2.35 -12.82
C LYS A 182 -13.73 2.65 -14.02
N ILE A 183 -14.30 3.24 -15.05
CA ILE A 183 -13.53 3.63 -16.24
C ILE A 183 -13.02 5.05 -16.02
N ILE A 184 -11.72 5.23 -16.15
CA ILE A 184 -11.05 6.53 -16.19
C ILE A 184 -10.84 6.86 -17.66
N ASP A 185 -11.47 7.89 -18.14
CA ASP A 185 -11.40 8.36 -19.53
C ASP A 185 -10.71 9.72 -19.55
N GLY A 186 -9.77 9.91 -20.46
CA GLY A 186 -9.07 11.18 -20.65
C GLY A 186 -9.98 12.37 -20.98
N SER A 187 -11.22 12.10 -21.45
CA SER A 187 -12.26 13.13 -21.63
C SER A 187 -12.86 13.62 -20.29
N MET A 188 -12.80 12.81 -19.23
CA MET A 188 -13.33 13.12 -17.89
C MET A 188 -12.26 13.60 -16.92
N TYR A 189 -11.04 13.05 -17.05
CA TYR A 189 -9.94 13.31 -16.14
C TYR A 189 -8.64 13.57 -16.91
N ARG A 190 -7.88 14.54 -16.43
CA ARG A 190 -6.58 14.84 -17.03
C ARG A 190 -5.57 13.76 -16.67
N ILE A 191 -5.20 12.92 -17.64
CA ILE A 191 -4.05 12.02 -17.52
C ILE A 191 -2.79 12.90 -17.65
N THR A 192 -1.96 12.91 -16.60
CA THR A 192 -0.75 13.73 -16.52
C THR A 192 0.50 12.96 -16.94
N SER A 193 0.47 11.64 -16.79
CA SER A 193 1.56 10.75 -17.21
C SER A 193 1.01 9.36 -17.54
N CYS A 194 1.55 8.77 -18.60
CA CYS A 194 1.32 7.37 -18.94
C CYS A 194 2.66 6.77 -19.37
N VAL A 195 3.28 6.02 -18.47
CA VAL A 195 4.55 5.35 -18.73
C VAL A 195 4.29 3.86 -18.81
N LYS A 196 4.69 3.26 -19.91
CA LYS A 196 4.64 1.81 -20.13
C LYS A 196 6.07 1.32 -20.27
N ALA A 197 6.51 0.46 -19.37
CA ALA A 197 7.81 -0.19 -19.47
C ALA A 197 7.59 -1.67 -19.77
N ARG A 198 8.17 -2.13 -20.85
CA ARG A 198 8.20 -3.55 -21.19
C ARG A 198 9.49 -4.14 -20.61
N ASN A 199 9.43 -4.60 -19.38
CA ASN A 199 10.50 -5.38 -18.76
C ASN A 199 10.29 -6.87 -19.07
N GLY A 200 10.22 -7.22 -20.36
CA GLY A 200 9.90 -8.58 -20.76
C GLY A 200 11.01 -9.55 -20.37
N VAL A 201 10.67 -10.56 -19.57
CA VAL A 201 11.50 -11.74 -19.38
C VAL A 201 11.16 -12.74 -20.46
N GLY A 202 12.06 -12.94 -21.41
CA GLY A 202 11.88 -13.92 -22.48
C GLY A 202 12.24 -15.33 -22.07
N LYS A 203 13.06 -15.51 -21.02
CA LYS A 203 13.50 -16.81 -20.50
C LYS A 203 13.56 -16.81 -18.98
N VAL A 204 13.06 -17.86 -18.37
CA VAL A 204 13.26 -18.17 -16.95
C VAL A 204 13.92 -19.53 -16.82
N THR A 205 14.99 -19.61 -16.05
CA THR A 205 15.62 -20.89 -15.68
C THR A 205 15.23 -21.23 -14.26
N SER A 206 14.51 -22.32 -14.05
CA SER A 206 14.29 -22.88 -12.72
C SER A 206 15.42 -23.84 -12.38
N VAL A 207 16.03 -23.66 -11.21
CA VAL A 207 17.10 -24.52 -10.71
C VAL A 207 16.58 -25.38 -9.56
N GLY A 208 16.58 -26.69 -9.71
CA GLY A 208 16.17 -27.67 -8.69
C GLY A 208 17.19 -27.79 -7.54
N GLU A 209 16.84 -28.54 -6.50
CA GLU A 209 17.74 -28.83 -5.36
C GLU A 209 19.00 -29.60 -5.76
N ASP A 210 18.84 -30.48 -6.75
CA ASP A 210 19.90 -31.31 -7.34
C ASP A 210 20.75 -30.57 -8.38
N GLY A 211 20.48 -29.28 -8.61
CA GLY A 211 21.13 -28.47 -9.63
C GLY A 211 20.55 -28.67 -11.03
N THR A 212 19.51 -29.51 -11.20
CA THR A 212 18.83 -29.68 -12.49
C THR A 212 18.22 -28.37 -12.95
N GLN A 213 18.42 -28.01 -14.21
CA GLN A 213 17.91 -26.77 -14.78
C GLN A 213 16.74 -27.06 -15.73
N THR A 214 15.63 -26.39 -15.50
CA THR A 214 14.49 -26.38 -16.43
C THR A 214 14.33 -24.98 -17.00
N HIS A 215 14.28 -24.89 -18.33
CA HIS A 215 14.12 -23.64 -19.03
C HIS A 215 12.68 -23.42 -19.46
N TYR A 216 12.14 -22.25 -19.16
CA TYR A 216 10.84 -21.80 -19.59
C TYR A 216 10.99 -20.53 -20.42
N TYR A 217 10.19 -20.40 -21.45
CA TYR A 217 10.15 -19.25 -22.34
C TYR A 217 8.79 -18.57 -22.25
N ALA A 218 8.77 -17.25 -22.18
CA ALA A 218 7.55 -16.47 -22.18
C ALA A 218 6.97 -16.40 -23.60
N THR A 219 5.66 -16.62 -23.71
CA THR A 219 4.89 -16.45 -24.95
C THR A 219 3.68 -15.56 -24.67
N ASP A 220 2.99 -15.07 -25.69
CA ASP A 220 1.79 -14.23 -25.51
C ASP A 220 0.66 -14.96 -24.74
N SER A 221 0.65 -16.28 -24.76
CA SER A 221 -0.35 -17.11 -24.08
C SER A 221 0.10 -17.67 -22.72
N GLY A 222 1.31 -17.36 -22.24
CA GLY A 222 1.85 -17.87 -20.97
C GLY A 222 3.31 -18.28 -21.07
N ILE A 223 3.64 -19.48 -20.64
CA ILE A 223 5.00 -20.04 -20.69
C ILE A 223 5.03 -21.35 -21.49
N THR A 224 6.17 -21.65 -22.10
CA THR A 224 6.46 -22.91 -22.79
C THR A 224 7.87 -23.39 -22.48
N THR A 225 8.16 -24.68 -22.66
CA THR A 225 9.52 -25.22 -22.60
C THR A 225 10.20 -25.27 -23.98
N GLU A 226 9.45 -25.03 -25.05
CA GLU A 226 9.98 -24.92 -26.40
C GLU A 226 10.48 -23.51 -26.67
N VAL A 227 11.60 -23.38 -27.39
CA VAL A 227 12.18 -22.07 -27.73
C VAL A 227 11.32 -21.36 -28.77
N PRO A 228 10.65 -20.25 -28.45
CA PRO A 228 9.84 -19.52 -29.41
C PRO A 228 10.70 -18.78 -30.43
N GLU A 229 10.16 -18.54 -31.63
CA GLU A 229 10.85 -17.81 -32.70
C GLU A 229 11.16 -16.36 -32.28
N THR A 230 10.23 -15.72 -31.58
CA THR A 230 10.39 -14.37 -31.04
C THR A 230 10.31 -14.39 -29.51
N ARG A 231 11.20 -13.65 -28.84
CA ARG A 231 11.24 -13.57 -27.40
C ARG A 231 11.80 -12.23 -26.93
N ASP A 232 11.39 -11.83 -25.74
CA ASP A 232 12.03 -10.71 -25.05
C ASP A 232 13.46 -11.10 -24.63
N PRO A 233 14.40 -10.14 -24.56
CA PRO A 233 15.80 -10.44 -24.29
C PRO A 233 16.09 -10.76 -22.82
N GLY A 234 15.15 -10.48 -21.90
CA GLY A 234 15.32 -10.69 -20.47
C GLY A 234 15.47 -12.15 -20.07
N TRP A 235 16.35 -12.42 -19.12
CA TRP A 235 16.59 -13.74 -18.57
C TRP A 235 16.68 -13.66 -17.05
N ASP A 236 15.85 -14.47 -16.38
CA ASP A 236 15.83 -14.60 -14.92
C ASP A 236 16.13 -16.03 -14.49
N VAL A 237 16.60 -16.19 -13.26
CA VAL A 237 16.82 -17.47 -12.62
C VAL A 237 15.99 -17.54 -11.34
N LEU A 238 15.19 -18.61 -11.20
CA LEU A 238 14.42 -18.89 -10.00
C LEU A 238 14.92 -20.20 -9.37
N TYR A 239 14.88 -20.25 -8.04
CA TYR A 239 15.25 -21.46 -7.30
C TYR A 239 13.99 -22.24 -6.89
N LYS A 240 13.96 -23.56 -7.15
CA LYS A 240 12.84 -24.45 -6.83
C LYS A 240 11.47 -23.94 -7.32
N ALA A 241 11.43 -23.31 -8.49
CA ALA A 241 10.17 -22.82 -9.06
C ALA A 241 9.56 -23.87 -9.99
N ASP A 242 8.30 -24.20 -9.75
CA ASP A 242 7.48 -24.97 -10.70
C ASP A 242 6.96 -24.07 -11.84
N ALA A 243 6.28 -24.67 -12.81
CA ALA A 243 5.73 -23.97 -13.97
C ALA A 243 4.75 -22.85 -13.55
N THR A 244 3.96 -23.05 -12.49
CA THR A 244 2.99 -22.07 -12.00
C THR A 244 3.69 -20.84 -11.46
N ARG A 245 4.69 -21.02 -10.61
CA ARG A 245 5.50 -19.92 -10.05
C ARG A 245 6.30 -19.19 -11.13
N VAL A 246 6.77 -19.91 -12.14
CA VAL A 246 7.43 -19.28 -13.30
C VAL A 246 6.44 -18.45 -14.11
N ALA A 247 5.24 -18.95 -14.37
CA ALA A 247 4.20 -18.20 -15.08
C ALA A 247 3.81 -16.91 -14.33
N GLU A 248 3.59 -17.00 -13.02
CA GLU A 248 3.32 -15.83 -12.18
C GLU A 248 4.46 -14.81 -12.23
N HIS A 249 5.71 -15.28 -12.24
CA HIS A 249 6.89 -14.39 -12.33
C HIS A 249 6.95 -13.69 -13.68
N VAL A 250 6.72 -14.42 -14.78
CA VAL A 250 6.68 -13.85 -16.13
C VAL A 250 5.55 -12.83 -16.24
N ASP A 251 4.35 -13.14 -15.74
CA ASP A 251 3.20 -12.25 -15.81
C ASP A 251 3.43 -10.95 -15.01
N LYS A 252 4.09 -11.02 -13.85
CA LYS A 252 4.47 -9.83 -13.07
C LYS A 252 5.42 -8.90 -13.82
N LYS A 253 6.27 -9.45 -14.71
CA LYS A 253 7.27 -8.67 -15.46
C LYS A 253 6.85 -8.30 -16.88
N ARG A 254 5.72 -8.80 -17.35
CA ARG A 254 5.31 -8.67 -18.76
C ARG A 254 5.00 -7.27 -19.20
N MET A 255 4.30 -6.51 -18.39
CA MET A 255 3.98 -5.11 -18.69
C MET A 255 3.81 -4.35 -17.38
N GLN A 256 4.83 -3.61 -17.04
CA GLN A 256 4.73 -2.64 -15.96
C GLN A 256 4.27 -1.31 -16.55
N HIS A 257 3.26 -0.72 -15.96
CA HIS A 257 2.79 0.60 -16.34
C HIS A 257 2.63 1.48 -15.11
N SER A 258 2.79 2.77 -15.30
CA SER A 258 2.42 3.77 -14.31
C SER A 258 1.62 4.83 -15.00
N ILE A 259 0.39 5.02 -14.58
CA ILE A 259 -0.51 6.01 -15.15
C ILE A 259 -0.93 6.95 -14.03
N THR A 260 -0.67 8.24 -14.24
CA THR A 260 -1.02 9.28 -13.26
C THR A 260 -2.10 10.17 -13.84
N PHE A 261 -3.14 10.46 -13.08
CA PHE A 261 -4.24 11.32 -13.47
C PHE A 261 -4.75 12.16 -12.30
N LEU A 262 -5.41 13.27 -12.60
CA LEU A 262 -6.04 14.14 -11.62
C LEU A 262 -7.54 13.88 -11.56
N ALA A 263 -8.06 13.71 -10.34
CA ALA A 263 -9.49 13.58 -10.08
C ALA A 263 -9.86 14.23 -8.72
N PRO A 264 -11.13 14.50 -8.44
CA PRO A 264 -11.55 14.99 -7.12
C PRO A 264 -11.07 14.05 -6.00
N GLU A 265 -10.73 14.63 -4.85
CA GLU A 265 -10.41 13.84 -3.67
C GLU A 265 -11.53 12.88 -3.30
N GLY A 266 -11.20 11.65 -2.95
CA GLY A 266 -12.16 10.60 -2.60
C GLY A 266 -12.88 9.95 -3.79
N ALA A 267 -12.57 10.34 -5.04
CA ALA A 267 -13.14 9.70 -6.24
C ALA A 267 -12.79 8.21 -6.31
N TYR A 268 -11.60 7.87 -5.90
CA TYR A 268 -11.07 6.49 -5.88
C TYR A 268 -10.39 6.20 -4.55
N GLY A 269 -10.38 4.92 -4.16
CA GLY A 269 -9.68 4.44 -2.97
C GLY A 269 -8.32 3.85 -3.30
N HIS A 270 -7.41 3.88 -2.33
CA HIS A 270 -6.13 3.15 -2.43
C HIS A 270 -6.40 1.66 -2.61
N ASN A 271 -5.70 1.02 -3.53
CA ASN A 271 -5.87 -0.37 -3.97
C ASN A 271 -7.17 -0.66 -4.75
N GLU A 272 -7.98 0.33 -5.11
CA GLU A 272 -9.16 0.14 -5.96
C GLU A 272 -8.73 -0.22 -7.40
N VAL A 273 -9.40 -1.23 -7.99
CA VAL A 273 -9.19 -1.62 -9.38
C VAL A 273 -9.96 -0.67 -10.30
N VAL A 274 -9.28 -0.16 -11.30
CA VAL A 274 -9.81 0.78 -12.29
C VAL A 274 -9.46 0.34 -13.70
N LYS A 275 -10.18 0.84 -14.69
CA LYS A 275 -9.85 0.74 -16.12
C LYS A 275 -9.50 2.10 -16.66
N VAL A 276 -8.27 2.30 -17.08
CA VAL A 276 -7.82 3.56 -17.68
C VAL A 276 -7.87 3.42 -19.19
N ARG A 277 -8.64 4.28 -19.84
CA ARG A 277 -8.67 4.38 -21.30
C ARG A 277 -7.59 5.37 -21.74
N THR A 278 -6.59 4.87 -22.43
CA THR A 278 -5.60 5.65 -23.16
C THR A 278 -6.02 5.77 -24.63
N ASP A 279 -5.27 6.51 -25.43
CA ASP A 279 -5.57 6.68 -26.87
C ASP A 279 -5.58 5.35 -27.63
N ASP A 280 -4.78 4.37 -27.20
CA ASP A 280 -4.54 3.12 -27.90
C ASP A 280 -5.28 1.92 -27.32
N GLU A 281 -5.58 1.94 -26.00
CA GLU A 281 -6.07 0.76 -25.31
C GLU A 281 -6.80 1.07 -23.98
N VAL A 282 -7.41 0.05 -23.41
CA VAL A 282 -7.98 0.09 -22.04
C VAL A 282 -7.15 -0.77 -21.13
N ILE A 283 -6.46 -0.16 -20.18
CA ILE A 283 -5.59 -0.85 -19.23
C ILE A 283 -6.34 -1.04 -17.92
N GLN A 284 -6.46 -2.28 -17.45
CA GLN A 284 -6.94 -2.54 -16.08
C GLN A 284 -5.77 -2.45 -15.11
N SER A 285 -5.93 -1.65 -14.06
CA SER A 285 -4.88 -1.36 -13.11
C SER A 285 -5.43 -1.13 -11.71
N ARG A 286 -4.54 -0.92 -10.73
CA ARG A 286 -4.88 -0.57 -9.34
C ARG A 286 -4.35 0.80 -8.99
N ILE A 287 -5.10 1.52 -8.15
CA ILE A 287 -4.60 2.75 -7.53
C ILE A 287 -3.55 2.38 -6.48
N THR A 288 -2.30 2.71 -6.75
CA THR A 288 -1.17 2.41 -5.85
C THR A 288 -0.79 3.57 -4.95
N THR A 289 -1.05 4.80 -5.41
CA THR A 289 -0.74 6.00 -4.63
C THR A 289 -1.77 7.09 -4.90
N ILE A 290 -2.16 7.81 -3.86
CA ILE A 290 -2.98 9.00 -3.94
C ILE A 290 -2.23 10.13 -3.26
N LYS A 291 -2.01 11.26 -3.96
CA LYS A 291 -1.40 12.46 -3.40
C LYS A 291 -2.39 13.59 -3.34
N ILE A 292 -2.41 14.29 -2.22
CA ILE A 292 -3.29 15.42 -1.95
C ILE A 292 -2.44 16.58 -1.44
N ASP A 293 -2.40 17.66 -2.20
CA ASP A 293 -1.65 18.84 -1.86
C ASP A 293 -2.57 19.96 -1.40
N SER A 294 -2.15 20.73 -0.38
CA SER A 294 -2.92 21.84 0.18
C SER A 294 -3.23 22.95 -0.85
N GLY A 295 -2.43 23.08 -1.90
CA GLY A 295 -2.61 24.05 -2.99
C GLY A 295 -3.52 23.57 -4.14
N SER A 296 -4.06 22.35 -4.07
CA SER A 296 -4.85 21.75 -5.16
C SER A 296 -6.26 21.40 -4.70
N SER A 297 -7.24 21.59 -5.58
CA SER A 297 -8.61 21.08 -5.40
C SER A 297 -8.79 19.66 -5.94
N MET A 298 -7.75 19.10 -6.56
CA MET A 298 -7.72 17.77 -7.15
C MET A 298 -6.64 16.94 -6.50
N ALA A 299 -6.91 15.65 -6.31
CA ALA A 299 -5.90 14.67 -5.92
C ALA A 299 -5.24 14.06 -7.15
N GLU A 300 -3.96 13.73 -7.01
CA GLU A 300 -3.21 12.98 -8.01
C GLU A 300 -3.29 11.49 -7.68
N TYR A 301 -3.76 10.70 -8.62
CA TYR A 301 -3.90 9.26 -8.51
C TYR A 301 -2.89 8.57 -9.41
N THR A 302 -2.12 7.66 -8.86
CA THR A 302 -1.20 6.82 -9.65
C THR A 302 -1.71 5.38 -9.67
N CYS A 303 -1.76 4.78 -10.85
CA CYS A 303 -2.12 3.39 -11.08
C CYS A 303 -0.91 2.61 -11.58
N GLY A 304 -0.80 1.35 -11.15
CA GLY A 304 0.21 0.42 -11.64
C GLY A 304 1.50 0.46 -10.84
N GLU A 305 2.33 -0.53 -11.08
CA GLU A 305 3.60 -0.75 -10.38
C GLU A 305 4.73 -0.59 -11.40
N LEU A 306 5.31 0.59 -11.50
CA LEU A 306 6.66 0.73 -12.04
C LEU A 306 7.61 0.87 -10.87
N PRO A 307 8.75 0.18 -10.87
CA PRO A 307 9.83 0.46 -9.93
C PRO A 307 10.19 1.95 -10.08
N THR A 308 9.82 2.75 -9.08
CA THR A 308 10.00 4.20 -9.11
C THR A 308 11.44 4.64 -8.88
N LYS A 309 12.34 3.70 -8.54
CA LYS A 309 13.75 3.99 -8.28
C LYS A 309 14.65 3.25 -9.27
N LEU A 310 15.52 3.99 -9.92
CA LEU A 310 16.58 3.43 -10.78
C LEU A 310 17.42 2.38 -10.03
N THR A 311 17.55 2.53 -8.71
CA THR A 311 18.23 1.59 -7.81
C THR A 311 17.54 0.23 -7.69
N ASP A 312 16.21 0.16 -7.84
CA ASP A 312 15.46 -1.08 -7.77
C ASP A 312 15.56 -1.85 -9.10
N ILE A 313 15.70 -1.11 -10.20
CA ILE A 313 15.97 -1.68 -11.53
C ILE A 313 17.40 -2.28 -11.60
N ILE A 314 18.38 -1.65 -10.94
CA ILE A 314 19.79 -2.09 -10.96
C ILE A 314 20.02 -3.29 -10.01
N LYS A 315 19.24 -3.40 -8.93
CA LYS A 315 19.41 -4.49 -7.96
C LYS A 315 18.70 -5.78 -8.34
N GLY A 316 17.81 -5.77 -9.32
CA GLY A 316 17.08 -6.97 -9.76
C GLY A 316 16.13 -7.53 -8.68
N GLU A 317 15.69 -6.71 -7.74
CA GLU A 317 14.71 -7.06 -6.71
C GLU A 317 13.28 -6.73 -7.12
#